data_fd7fa9f871fb0bed5c250de2d63a1c45
#
_entry.id   fd7fa9f871fb0bed5c250de2d63a1c45
#
_cell.length_a   1.000
_cell.length_b   1.000
_cell.length_c   1.000
_cell.angle_alpha   90.00
_cell.angle_beta   90.00
_cell.angle_gamma   90.00
#
_symmetry.space_group_name_H-M   'P 1'
#
loop_
_entity.id
_entity.type
_entity.pdbx_description
1 polymer ?
#
loop_
_entity_poly.entity_id
_entity_poly.type
_entity_poly.pdbx_seq_one_letter_code
_entity_poly.pdbx_strand_id
1 'polypeptide(L)'
;MLNKNNTRELAYLTIVDNVTPIPGYDRVELAHVGGWTVVVGKGEFKPGDIAIYFEIDSQLPEKEPFTNMDFLVKKKLRVKTQKMCKSTSQGLLMSIENFGWISIIDNEGKRAIADPLTKKRHYPDDESRFLTEILGVTYATSQDNARKAPSADKYKKMAQRNEKLFSHQPFRWLMKRDWGKKLLFLFFGRKKDKKSAWPDWVHKTDEERIENLPYLFNEKTHWIATEKIDGSSTTFSIKRGKGFRKNQFYVCSRNVVMDKPDKPCFYDNNIYLEMAEKYHMEEVLTKMLNKYPEADWITIQGETYGAGVQRRDYSMKDHDFKAFNLIMSHTGRWNSEHMKEELENFYHIPCVPILDLDYTLPATLDELREYVDSEPSKIDNQMREGIVFRSLDGVRSFKCVSPNYLIKYHG
;
A
#
# COMPACT_ATOMS: atom_id res chain seq x y z
N MET A 1 -8.98 -1.33 -4.86
CA MET A 1 -10.10 -0.44 -4.45
C MET A 1 -10.10 -0.30 -2.93
N LEU A 2 -10.44 0.87 -2.39
CA LEU A 2 -10.57 1.06 -0.93
C LEU A 2 -12.03 0.79 -0.50
N ASN A 3 -12.20 0.07 0.62
CA ASN A 3 -13.51 -0.13 1.22
C ASN A 3 -13.84 1.05 2.19
N LYS A 4 -15.05 1.07 2.76
CA LYS A 4 -15.51 2.12 3.70
C LYS A 4 -14.62 2.32 4.95
N ASN A 5 -13.79 1.33 5.30
CA ASN A 5 -12.85 1.40 6.40
C ASN A 5 -11.45 1.86 5.95
N ASN A 6 -11.33 2.40 4.74
CA ASN A 6 -10.07 2.79 4.10
C ASN A 6 -9.04 1.64 4.05
N THR A 7 -9.53 0.40 3.92
CA THR A 7 -8.70 -0.80 3.74
C THR A 7 -8.70 -1.19 2.28
N ARG A 8 -7.51 -1.50 1.73
CA ARG A 8 -7.39 -1.89 0.34
C ARG A 8 -7.91 -3.30 0.11
N GLU A 9 -8.91 -3.40 -0.76
CA GLU A 9 -9.43 -4.65 -1.30
C GLU A 9 -8.70 -4.98 -2.61
N LEU A 10 -8.19 -6.18 -2.67
CA LEU A 10 -7.33 -6.66 -3.76
C LEU A 10 -8.06 -7.58 -4.73
N ALA A 11 -9.19 -8.13 -4.31
CA ALA A 11 -10.06 -8.97 -5.13
C ALA A 11 -11.51 -8.54 -4.92
N TYR A 12 -12.21 -8.29 -6.01
CA TYR A 12 -13.61 -7.88 -5.95
C TYR A 12 -14.37 -8.22 -7.23
N LEU A 13 -15.71 -8.31 -7.10
CA LEU A 13 -16.60 -8.43 -8.26
C LEU A 13 -16.61 -7.11 -9.03
N THR A 14 -16.61 -7.24 -10.34
CA THR A 14 -16.75 -6.15 -11.28
C THR A 14 -17.64 -6.57 -12.44
N ILE A 15 -18.15 -5.59 -13.17
CA ILE A 15 -18.82 -5.78 -14.44
C ILE A 15 -17.82 -5.45 -15.54
N VAL A 16 -17.75 -6.28 -16.57
CA VAL A 16 -16.94 -5.99 -17.75
C VAL A 16 -17.65 -4.90 -18.56
N ASP A 17 -17.02 -3.74 -18.67
CA ASP A 17 -17.61 -2.58 -19.34
C ASP A 17 -17.57 -2.74 -20.87
N ASN A 18 -16.41 -3.20 -21.38
CA ASN A 18 -16.19 -3.38 -22.80
C ASN A 18 -15.10 -4.42 -23.06
N VAL A 19 -15.06 -4.97 -24.27
CA VAL A 19 -13.99 -5.86 -24.77
C VAL A 19 -13.60 -5.39 -26.16
N THR A 20 -12.33 -5.10 -26.36
CA THR A 20 -11.81 -4.60 -27.63
C THR A 20 -10.74 -5.54 -28.21
N PRO A 21 -10.70 -5.74 -29.56
CA PRO A 21 -9.67 -6.54 -30.18
C PRO A 21 -8.29 -5.85 -30.06
N ILE A 22 -7.24 -6.66 -29.94
CA ILE A 22 -5.86 -6.16 -29.96
C ILE A 22 -5.31 -6.33 -31.37
N PRO A 23 -4.97 -5.25 -32.11
CA PRO A 23 -4.50 -5.34 -33.47
C PRO A 23 -3.28 -6.25 -33.64
N GLY A 24 -3.39 -7.22 -34.56
CA GLY A 24 -2.34 -8.21 -34.84
C GLY A 24 -2.31 -9.41 -33.88
N TYR A 25 -3.34 -9.59 -33.04
CA TYR A 25 -3.43 -10.72 -32.12
C TYR A 25 -4.85 -11.34 -32.16
N ASP A 26 -4.96 -12.56 -32.69
CA ASP A 26 -6.26 -13.23 -32.91
C ASP A 26 -6.74 -14.08 -31.73
N ARG A 27 -5.89 -14.33 -30.74
CA ARG A 27 -6.20 -15.22 -29.60
C ARG A 27 -6.52 -14.48 -28.30
N VAL A 28 -6.36 -13.17 -28.26
CA VAL A 28 -6.52 -12.36 -27.07
C VAL A 28 -7.28 -11.07 -27.39
N GLU A 29 -7.91 -10.53 -26.38
CA GLU A 29 -8.67 -9.29 -26.41
C GLU A 29 -8.31 -8.44 -25.19
N LEU A 30 -8.69 -7.18 -25.20
CA LEU A 30 -8.51 -6.26 -24.08
C LEU A 30 -9.85 -6.03 -23.40
N ALA A 31 -10.03 -6.56 -22.21
CA ALA A 31 -11.19 -6.28 -21.36
C ALA A 31 -10.97 -4.97 -20.59
N HIS A 32 -12.05 -4.19 -20.48
CA HIS A 32 -12.11 -2.93 -19.74
C HIS A 32 -13.01 -3.10 -18.52
N VAL A 33 -12.52 -2.76 -17.33
CA VAL A 33 -13.26 -2.83 -16.06
C VAL A 33 -12.96 -1.57 -15.24
N GLY A 34 -13.93 -0.64 -15.17
CA GLY A 34 -13.66 0.71 -14.69
C GLY A 34 -12.56 1.38 -15.52
N GLY A 35 -11.54 1.91 -14.86
CA GLY A 35 -10.36 2.47 -15.54
C GLY A 35 -9.25 1.44 -15.85
N TRP A 36 -9.47 0.15 -15.56
CA TRP A 36 -8.48 -0.90 -15.74
C TRP A 36 -8.58 -1.55 -17.12
N THR A 37 -7.44 -1.95 -17.66
CA THR A 37 -7.36 -2.76 -18.87
C THR A 37 -6.64 -4.08 -18.58
N VAL A 38 -7.23 -5.19 -19.02
CA VAL A 38 -6.69 -6.54 -18.81
C VAL A 38 -6.72 -7.33 -20.11
N VAL A 39 -5.58 -7.92 -20.47
CA VAL A 39 -5.52 -8.84 -21.60
C VAL A 39 -6.12 -10.19 -21.18
N VAL A 40 -7.13 -10.65 -21.92
CA VAL A 40 -7.92 -11.88 -21.69
C VAL A 40 -7.92 -12.75 -22.94
N GLY A 41 -8.34 -14.00 -22.80
CA GLY A 41 -8.58 -14.89 -23.94
C GLY A 41 -9.70 -14.37 -24.85
N LYS A 42 -9.58 -14.59 -26.16
CA LYS A 42 -10.62 -14.19 -27.11
C LYS A 42 -11.94 -14.88 -26.83
N GLY A 43 -13.00 -14.08 -26.67
CA GLY A 43 -14.35 -14.58 -26.36
C GLY A 43 -14.54 -15.08 -24.94
N GLU A 44 -13.55 -14.88 -24.06
CA GLU A 44 -13.63 -15.29 -22.64
C GLU A 44 -14.65 -14.42 -21.87
N PHE A 45 -14.77 -13.14 -22.23
CA PHE A 45 -15.71 -12.21 -21.62
C PHE A 45 -16.50 -11.44 -22.67
N LYS A 46 -17.65 -10.94 -22.23
CA LYS A 46 -18.52 -10.03 -23.00
C LYS A 46 -18.87 -8.81 -22.15
N PRO A 47 -19.15 -7.67 -22.77
CA PRO A 47 -19.70 -6.51 -22.06
C PRO A 47 -20.92 -6.91 -21.22
N GLY A 48 -20.93 -6.51 -19.96
CA GLY A 48 -21.95 -6.84 -18.99
C GLY A 48 -21.73 -8.14 -18.19
N ASP A 49 -20.70 -8.94 -18.47
CA ASP A 49 -20.39 -10.11 -17.64
C ASP A 49 -19.93 -9.70 -16.24
N ILE A 50 -20.32 -10.47 -15.23
CA ILE A 50 -19.78 -10.35 -13.88
C ILE A 50 -18.51 -11.20 -13.81
N ALA A 51 -17.41 -10.57 -13.41
CA ALA A 51 -16.11 -11.19 -13.27
C ALA A 51 -15.47 -10.86 -11.91
N ILE A 52 -14.44 -11.59 -11.54
CA ILE A 52 -13.59 -11.27 -10.38
C ILE A 52 -12.34 -10.60 -10.89
N TYR A 53 -12.13 -9.38 -10.44
CA TYR A 53 -10.93 -8.61 -10.72
C TYR A 53 -9.97 -8.67 -9.54
N PHE A 54 -8.70 -8.98 -9.84
CA PHE A 54 -7.60 -8.96 -8.89
C PHE A 54 -6.69 -7.78 -9.21
N GLU A 55 -6.60 -6.84 -8.27
CA GLU A 55 -5.75 -5.66 -8.45
C GLU A 55 -4.27 -6.02 -8.57
N ILE A 56 -3.51 -5.14 -9.20
CA ILE A 56 -2.05 -5.22 -9.18
C ILE A 56 -1.53 -5.19 -7.73
N ASP A 57 -0.39 -5.83 -7.50
CA ASP A 57 0.20 -6.09 -6.20
C ASP A 57 -0.55 -7.12 -5.33
N SER A 58 -1.52 -7.83 -5.90
CA SER A 58 -2.11 -8.99 -5.25
C SER A 58 -1.14 -10.16 -5.24
N GLN A 59 -0.99 -10.79 -4.08
CA GLN A 59 -0.41 -12.13 -3.90
C GLN A 59 -1.55 -13.13 -3.78
N LEU A 60 -1.68 -13.97 -4.79
CA LEU A 60 -2.70 -15.02 -4.84
C LEU A 60 -2.27 -16.22 -4.00
N PRO A 61 -3.20 -16.93 -3.35
CA PRO A 61 -2.88 -18.11 -2.56
C PRO A 61 -2.49 -19.31 -3.45
N GLU A 62 -1.65 -20.19 -2.92
CA GLU A 62 -1.21 -21.43 -3.58
C GLU A 62 -2.31 -22.50 -3.53
N LYS A 63 -3.40 -22.27 -4.26
CA LYS A 63 -4.55 -23.18 -4.39
C LYS A 63 -5.25 -22.98 -5.73
N GLU A 64 -6.10 -23.94 -6.11
CA GLU A 64 -6.96 -23.79 -7.28
C GLU A 64 -7.95 -22.62 -7.10
N PRO A 65 -8.31 -21.93 -8.19
CA PRO A 65 -7.91 -22.16 -9.60
C PRO A 65 -6.56 -21.51 -9.99
N PHE A 66 -5.89 -20.80 -9.11
CA PHE A 66 -4.69 -20.00 -9.43
C PHE A 66 -3.49 -20.87 -9.85
N THR A 67 -3.33 -22.04 -9.23
CA THR A 67 -2.23 -22.98 -9.52
C THR A 67 -2.39 -23.69 -10.87
N ASN A 68 -3.59 -23.63 -11.47
CA ASN A 68 -3.86 -24.22 -12.79
C ASN A 68 -3.42 -23.29 -13.95
N MET A 69 -2.94 -22.09 -13.62
CA MET A 69 -2.50 -21.10 -14.61
C MET A 69 -0.98 -20.98 -14.61
N ASP A 70 -0.32 -21.65 -15.55
CA ASP A 70 1.15 -21.69 -15.67
C ASP A 70 1.82 -20.31 -15.61
N PHE A 71 1.20 -19.31 -16.25
CA PHE A 71 1.76 -17.96 -16.27
C PHE A 71 1.76 -17.29 -14.89
N LEU A 72 0.79 -17.60 -14.02
CA LEU A 72 0.75 -17.12 -12.64
C LEU A 72 1.77 -17.84 -11.77
N VAL A 73 1.87 -19.16 -11.92
CA VAL A 73 2.85 -19.98 -11.19
C VAL A 73 4.28 -19.52 -11.50
N LYS A 74 4.60 -19.29 -12.78
CA LYS A 74 5.90 -18.72 -13.20
C LYS A 74 6.21 -17.36 -12.54
N LYS A 75 5.19 -16.58 -12.20
CA LYS A 75 5.29 -15.28 -11.51
C LYS A 75 5.09 -15.38 -10.00
N LYS A 76 5.19 -16.59 -9.43
CA LYS A 76 4.97 -16.85 -7.99
C LYS A 76 3.61 -16.35 -7.52
N LEU A 77 2.58 -16.50 -8.35
CA LEU A 77 1.20 -16.11 -8.08
C LEU A 77 1.02 -14.61 -7.75
N ARG A 78 1.90 -13.77 -8.28
CA ARG A 78 1.81 -12.31 -8.08
C ARG A 78 1.20 -11.64 -9.29
N VAL A 79 0.18 -10.80 -9.03
CA VAL A 79 -0.47 -9.97 -10.05
C VAL A 79 0.30 -8.66 -10.21
N LYS A 80 0.63 -8.30 -11.45
CA LYS A 80 1.45 -7.12 -11.78
C LYS A 80 0.93 -6.42 -13.02
N THR A 81 1.33 -5.15 -13.18
CA THR A 81 1.22 -4.46 -14.47
C THR A 81 2.23 -5.05 -15.45
N GLN A 82 1.80 -5.33 -16.66
CA GLN A 82 2.60 -5.96 -17.69
C GLN A 82 2.31 -5.38 -19.07
N LYS A 83 3.30 -5.40 -19.95
CA LYS A 83 3.08 -5.19 -21.38
C LYS A 83 2.86 -6.55 -22.04
N MET A 84 1.66 -6.80 -22.54
CA MET A 84 1.27 -8.04 -23.24
C MET A 84 0.65 -7.68 -24.58
N CYS A 85 1.09 -8.37 -25.65
CA CYS A 85 0.52 -8.15 -26.99
C CYS A 85 0.47 -6.66 -27.40
N LYS A 86 1.55 -5.91 -27.10
CA LYS A 86 1.67 -4.45 -27.29
C LYS A 86 0.72 -3.58 -26.43
N SER A 87 -0.17 -4.18 -25.66
CA SER A 87 -1.10 -3.49 -24.77
C SER A 87 -0.65 -3.55 -23.30
N THR A 88 -1.07 -2.59 -22.51
CA THR A 88 -0.84 -2.61 -21.06
C THR A 88 -1.93 -3.45 -20.40
N SER A 89 -1.55 -4.48 -19.66
CA SER A 89 -2.44 -5.32 -18.85
C SER A 89 -2.19 -5.04 -17.38
N GLN A 90 -3.21 -4.59 -16.66
CA GLN A 90 -3.15 -4.19 -15.25
C GLN A 90 -4.11 -5.04 -14.44
N GLY A 91 -3.59 -5.94 -13.63
CA GLY A 91 -4.41 -6.85 -12.87
C GLY A 91 -4.63 -8.21 -13.55
N LEU A 92 -5.58 -8.95 -13.01
CA LEU A 92 -6.04 -10.24 -13.51
C LEU A 92 -7.57 -10.26 -13.45
N LEU A 93 -8.20 -10.68 -14.53
CA LEU A 93 -9.64 -10.88 -14.62
C LEU A 93 -9.94 -12.38 -14.74
N MET A 94 -10.86 -12.89 -13.92
CA MET A 94 -11.24 -14.30 -13.93
C MET A 94 -12.75 -14.46 -13.95
N SER A 95 -13.22 -15.47 -14.69
CA SER A 95 -14.63 -15.85 -14.64
C SER A 95 -15.01 -16.36 -13.25
N ILE A 96 -16.22 -16.02 -12.80
CA ILE A 96 -16.81 -16.52 -11.54
C ILE A 96 -16.93 -18.05 -11.55
N GLU A 97 -17.07 -18.64 -12.71
CA GLU A 97 -17.19 -20.09 -12.91
C GLU A 97 -15.92 -20.84 -12.48
N ASN A 98 -14.74 -20.22 -12.58
CA ASN A 98 -13.47 -20.79 -12.11
C ASN A 98 -13.49 -21.08 -10.60
N PHE A 99 -14.41 -20.45 -9.86
CA PHE A 99 -14.62 -20.65 -8.43
C PHE A 99 -15.88 -21.45 -8.12
N GLY A 100 -16.53 -21.99 -9.16
CA GLY A 100 -17.81 -22.70 -9.03
C GLY A 100 -18.98 -21.79 -8.64
N TRP A 101 -18.85 -20.49 -8.79
CA TRP A 101 -19.88 -19.51 -8.46
C TRP A 101 -20.83 -19.29 -9.63
N ILE A 102 -22.08 -18.93 -9.33
CA ILE A 102 -23.17 -18.86 -10.30
C ILE A 102 -23.72 -17.43 -10.32
N SER A 103 -23.87 -16.88 -11.52
CA SER A 103 -24.62 -15.61 -11.70
C SER A 103 -26.10 -15.87 -11.50
N ILE A 104 -26.74 -15.02 -10.71
CA ILE A 104 -28.18 -15.08 -10.40
C ILE A 104 -28.82 -13.71 -10.53
N ILE A 105 -30.12 -13.69 -10.72
CA ILE A 105 -30.96 -12.50 -10.54
C ILE A 105 -31.76 -12.73 -9.24
N ASP A 106 -31.69 -11.78 -8.32
CA ASP A 106 -32.43 -11.85 -7.08
C ASP A 106 -33.90 -11.47 -7.25
N ASN A 107 -34.67 -11.53 -6.17
CA ASN A 107 -36.11 -11.25 -6.19
C ASN A 107 -36.44 -9.77 -6.51
N GLU A 108 -35.45 -8.89 -6.41
CA GLU A 108 -35.56 -7.45 -6.76
C GLU A 108 -35.07 -7.16 -8.19
N GLY A 109 -34.68 -8.21 -8.94
CA GLY A 109 -34.15 -8.06 -10.29
C GLY A 109 -32.68 -7.63 -10.36
N LYS A 110 -31.94 -7.62 -9.22
CA LYS A 110 -30.54 -7.28 -9.17
C LYS A 110 -29.67 -8.48 -9.54
N ARG A 111 -28.62 -8.21 -10.28
CA ARG A 111 -27.61 -9.21 -10.63
C ARG A 111 -26.67 -9.43 -9.45
N ALA A 112 -26.50 -10.68 -9.10
CA ALA A 112 -25.61 -11.12 -8.02
C ALA A 112 -24.87 -12.39 -8.43
N ILE A 113 -23.86 -12.77 -7.65
CA ILE A 113 -23.32 -14.12 -7.66
C ILE A 113 -23.70 -14.86 -6.39
N ALA A 114 -23.89 -16.16 -6.51
CA ALA A 114 -24.10 -17.04 -5.37
C ALA A 114 -22.89 -17.95 -5.18
N ASP A 115 -22.34 -17.93 -3.97
CA ASP A 115 -21.35 -18.91 -3.52
C ASP A 115 -22.09 -20.22 -3.22
N PRO A 116 -21.83 -21.31 -3.96
CA PRO A 116 -22.54 -22.58 -3.78
C PRO A 116 -22.25 -23.23 -2.43
N LEU A 117 -21.12 -22.93 -1.79
CA LEU A 117 -20.73 -23.51 -0.50
C LEU A 117 -21.39 -22.78 0.67
N THR A 118 -21.28 -21.46 0.71
CA THR A 118 -21.79 -20.65 1.84
C THR A 118 -23.24 -20.19 1.63
N LYS A 119 -23.77 -20.32 0.42
CA LYS A 119 -25.09 -19.79 0.00
C LYS A 119 -25.19 -18.26 0.10
N LYS A 120 -24.08 -17.59 0.33
CA LYS A 120 -24.01 -16.13 0.41
C LYS A 120 -24.14 -15.52 -0.98
N ARG A 121 -24.84 -14.39 -1.07
CA ARG A 121 -24.94 -13.59 -2.29
C ARG A 121 -23.97 -12.42 -2.22
N HIS A 122 -23.37 -12.11 -3.35
CA HIS A 122 -22.44 -11.00 -3.51
C HIS A 122 -22.87 -10.16 -4.70
N TYR A 123 -22.90 -8.85 -4.52
CA TYR A 123 -23.38 -7.90 -5.52
C TYR A 123 -22.20 -7.04 -5.99
N PRO A 124 -22.04 -6.80 -7.30
CA PRO A 124 -20.91 -6.00 -7.82
C PRO A 124 -21.01 -4.52 -7.47
N ASP A 125 -22.16 -4.02 -7.03
CA ASP A 125 -22.47 -2.63 -6.77
C ASP A 125 -22.52 -2.24 -5.27
N ASP A 126 -22.28 -3.19 -4.36
CA ASP A 126 -22.26 -2.94 -2.92
C ASP A 126 -20.98 -3.49 -2.21
N GLU A 127 -20.89 -3.34 -0.91
CA GLU A 127 -19.76 -3.81 -0.09
C GLU A 127 -19.55 -5.34 -0.13
N SER A 128 -20.58 -6.12 -0.50
CA SER A 128 -20.45 -7.58 -0.63
C SER A 128 -19.62 -8.00 -1.83
N ARG A 129 -19.29 -7.07 -2.74
CA ARG A 129 -18.37 -7.31 -3.87
C ARG A 129 -16.96 -7.64 -3.44
N PHE A 130 -16.52 -7.24 -2.25
CA PHE A 130 -15.17 -7.46 -1.79
C PHE A 130 -14.92 -8.90 -1.38
N LEU A 131 -13.93 -9.52 -2.02
CA LEU A 131 -13.64 -10.95 -1.95
C LEU A 131 -12.23 -11.27 -1.45
N THR A 132 -11.44 -10.24 -1.09
CA THR A 132 -10.03 -10.35 -0.70
C THR A 132 -9.82 -11.41 0.38
N GLU A 133 -10.58 -11.33 1.47
CA GLU A 133 -10.49 -12.26 2.59
C GLU A 133 -11.02 -13.66 2.22
N ILE A 134 -12.17 -13.72 1.54
CA ILE A 134 -12.82 -14.96 1.13
C ILE A 134 -11.91 -15.79 0.23
N LEU A 135 -11.24 -15.14 -0.72
CA LEU A 135 -10.33 -15.79 -1.65
C LEU A 135 -8.92 -16.00 -1.07
N GLY A 136 -8.62 -15.42 0.10
CA GLY A 136 -7.31 -15.53 0.74
C GLY A 136 -6.22 -14.74 0.01
N VAL A 137 -6.60 -13.66 -0.68
CA VAL A 137 -5.66 -12.78 -1.38
C VAL A 137 -4.97 -11.86 -0.37
N THR A 138 -3.68 -11.66 -0.53
CA THR A 138 -2.89 -10.77 0.33
C THR A 138 -2.15 -9.73 -0.49
N TYR A 139 -1.70 -8.67 0.15
CA TYR A 139 -0.87 -7.67 -0.51
C TYR A 139 0.54 -8.24 -0.72
N ALA A 140 1.00 -8.27 -1.98
CA ALA A 140 2.35 -8.66 -2.30
C ALA A 140 3.32 -7.59 -1.83
N THR A 141 3.79 -7.73 -0.60
CA THR A 141 4.84 -6.86 -0.07
C THR A 141 6.17 -7.18 -0.74
N SER A 142 7.08 -6.21 -0.77
CA SER A 142 8.48 -6.47 -1.10
C SER A 142 9.08 -7.59 -0.21
N GLN A 143 8.47 -7.86 0.94
CA GLN A 143 8.82 -8.94 1.85
C GLN A 143 8.60 -10.35 1.27
N ASP A 144 7.67 -10.53 0.33
CA ASP A 144 7.46 -11.84 -0.31
C ASP A 144 8.57 -12.18 -1.30
N ASN A 145 9.36 -11.17 -1.73
CA ASN A 145 10.61 -11.33 -2.48
C ASN A 145 11.85 -11.27 -1.57
N ALA A 146 11.75 -10.74 -0.38
CA ALA A 146 12.80 -10.93 0.60
C ALA A 146 12.87 -12.43 0.82
N ARG A 147 14.06 -13.03 0.55
CA ARG A 147 14.42 -14.33 1.04
C ARG A 147 13.70 -14.52 2.37
N LYS A 148 12.94 -15.62 2.56
CA LYS A 148 12.59 -16.10 3.90
C LYS A 148 13.89 -15.96 4.68
N ALA A 149 14.01 -14.88 5.44
CA ALA A 149 15.22 -14.66 6.24
C ALA A 149 15.38 -15.97 6.96
N PRO A 150 16.52 -16.68 6.82
CA PRO A 150 16.65 -18.01 7.34
C PRO A 150 16.10 -17.91 8.72
N SER A 151 15.07 -18.70 9.06
CA SER A 151 14.27 -18.52 10.28
C SER A 151 15.29 -18.43 11.39
N ALA A 152 15.64 -17.18 11.76
CA ALA A 152 16.79 -16.95 12.63
C ALA A 152 16.46 -17.76 13.84
N ASP A 153 17.21 -18.83 14.05
CA ASP A 153 16.88 -19.95 14.90
C ASP A 153 16.22 -19.38 16.16
N LYS A 154 14.93 -19.63 16.34
CA LYS A 154 14.15 -19.08 17.47
C LYS A 154 14.87 -19.24 18.80
N TYR A 155 15.70 -20.27 18.87
CA TYR A 155 16.57 -20.57 20.01
C TYR A 155 17.78 -19.62 20.06
N LYS A 156 18.33 -19.23 18.91
CA LYS A 156 19.44 -18.28 18.82
C LYS A 156 18.97 -16.87 19.24
N LYS A 157 17.79 -16.45 18.82
CA LYS A 157 17.18 -15.18 19.28
C LYS A 157 16.87 -15.19 20.78
N MET A 158 16.42 -16.33 21.33
CA MET A 158 16.22 -16.50 22.75
C MET A 158 17.55 -16.39 23.53
N ALA A 159 18.60 -17.01 23.03
CA ALA A 159 19.93 -16.96 23.64
C ALA A 159 20.53 -15.55 23.63
N GLN A 160 20.41 -14.82 22.52
CA GLN A 160 20.86 -13.43 22.41
C GLN A 160 20.13 -12.50 23.39
N ARG A 161 18.80 -12.64 23.54
CA ARG A 161 18.01 -11.85 24.50
C ARG A 161 18.39 -12.09 25.96
N ASN A 162 18.93 -13.25 26.28
CA ASN A 162 19.30 -13.65 27.62
C ASN A 162 20.80 -13.99 27.71
N GLU A 163 21.64 -13.23 27.03
CA GLU A 163 23.05 -13.49 26.81
C GLU A 163 23.81 -13.80 28.13
N LYS A 164 23.60 -12.95 29.15
CA LYS A 164 24.21 -13.14 30.48
C LYS A 164 23.87 -14.51 31.10
N LEU A 165 22.62 -14.97 30.98
CA LEU A 165 22.18 -16.25 31.52
C LEU A 165 22.72 -17.42 30.70
N PHE A 166 22.66 -17.28 29.35
CA PHE A 166 23.11 -18.34 28.43
C PHE A 166 24.64 -18.40 28.25
N SER A 167 25.38 -17.47 28.84
CA SER A 167 26.84 -17.57 28.96
C SER A 167 27.29 -18.65 29.99
N HIS A 168 26.43 -19.00 30.97
CA HIS A 168 26.76 -20.00 31.98
C HIS A 168 26.76 -21.44 31.43
N GLN A 169 27.67 -22.27 31.91
CA GLN A 169 27.92 -23.64 31.43
C GLN A 169 26.65 -24.52 31.32
N PRO A 170 25.75 -24.61 32.34
CA PRO A 170 24.58 -25.48 32.27
C PRO A 170 23.62 -25.11 31.15
N PHE A 171 23.42 -23.81 30.89
CA PHE A 171 22.58 -23.33 29.80
C PHE A 171 23.20 -23.58 28.42
N ARG A 172 24.51 -23.42 28.27
CA ARG A 172 25.26 -23.78 27.07
C ARG A 172 25.17 -25.27 26.74
N TRP A 173 25.22 -26.13 27.75
CA TRP A 173 25.09 -27.58 27.62
C TRP A 173 23.66 -27.95 27.12
N LEU A 174 22.60 -27.32 27.70
CA LEU A 174 21.22 -27.50 27.27
C LEU A 174 20.99 -27.00 25.83
N MET A 175 21.60 -25.88 25.45
CA MET A 175 21.48 -25.32 24.08
C MET A 175 22.11 -26.19 22.99
N LYS A 176 23.03 -27.12 23.35
CA LYS A 176 23.61 -28.07 22.40
C LYS A 176 22.69 -29.27 22.09
N ARG A 177 21.59 -29.43 22.83
CA ARG A 177 20.65 -30.56 22.71
C ARG A 177 19.25 -30.07 22.29
N ASP A 178 18.60 -30.77 21.38
CA ASP A 178 17.30 -30.33 20.85
C ASP A 178 16.19 -30.34 21.90
N TRP A 179 16.18 -31.32 22.81
CA TRP A 179 15.25 -31.31 23.94
C TRP A 179 15.54 -30.16 24.92
N GLY A 180 16.80 -29.85 25.15
CA GLY A 180 17.25 -28.75 26.00
C GLY A 180 16.86 -27.38 25.41
N LYS A 181 17.04 -27.21 24.11
CA LYS A 181 16.53 -26.00 23.40
C LYS A 181 15.00 -25.82 23.56
N LYS A 182 14.26 -26.93 23.44
CA LYS A 182 12.80 -26.91 23.61
C LYS A 182 12.41 -26.57 25.04
N LEU A 183 13.08 -27.13 26.03
CA LEU A 183 12.86 -26.87 27.45
C LEU A 183 13.17 -25.39 27.78
N LEU A 184 14.33 -24.90 27.37
CA LEU A 184 14.70 -23.50 27.56
C LEU A 184 13.74 -22.53 26.86
N PHE A 185 13.25 -22.91 25.69
CA PHE A 185 12.27 -22.10 24.97
C PHE A 185 10.92 -22.03 25.68
N LEU A 186 10.54 -23.07 26.44
CA LEU A 186 9.32 -23.05 27.24
C LEU A 186 9.39 -22.00 28.37
N PHE A 187 10.56 -21.84 29.00
CA PHE A 187 10.74 -20.89 30.11
C PHE A 187 11.18 -19.50 29.66
N PHE A 188 12.02 -19.37 28.64
CA PHE A 188 12.66 -18.13 28.22
C PHE A 188 12.23 -17.66 26.81
N GLY A 189 11.52 -18.50 26.06
CA GLY A 189 11.09 -18.23 24.69
C GLY A 189 9.86 -17.33 24.55
N ARG A 190 9.05 -17.24 25.59
CA ARG A 190 7.78 -16.54 25.58
C ARG A 190 7.87 -15.17 26.27
N LYS A 191 8.51 -14.18 25.66
CA LYS A 191 7.94 -12.84 25.74
C LYS A 191 7.12 -12.68 24.46
N LYS A 192 5.79 -12.65 24.56
CA LYS A 192 4.97 -11.93 23.58
C LYS A 192 5.48 -10.49 23.67
N ASP A 193 6.27 -10.07 22.68
CA ASP A 193 6.43 -8.64 22.44
C ASP A 193 4.99 -8.13 22.29
N LYS A 194 4.50 -7.36 23.26
CA LYS A 194 3.27 -6.61 23.07
C LYS A 194 3.57 -5.72 21.87
N LYS A 195 3.05 -6.09 20.70
CA LYS A 195 3.06 -5.20 19.55
C LYS A 195 2.47 -3.90 20.06
N SER A 196 3.22 -2.81 19.98
CA SER A 196 2.66 -1.50 20.30
C SER A 196 1.41 -1.36 19.46
N ALA A 197 0.27 -1.08 20.11
CA ALA A 197 -0.99 -0.94 19.40
C ALA A 197 -0.86 0.24 18.43
N TRP A 198 -1.38 0.07 17.22
CA TRP A 198 -1.48 1.18 16.27
C TRP A 198 -2.29 2.31 16.92
N PRO A 199 -1.81 3.57 16.87
CA PRO A 199 -2.56 4.68 17.43
C PRO A 199 -3.89 4.86 16.68
N ASP A 200 -5.00 4.91 17.41
CA ASP A 200 -6.36 4.98 16.86
C ASP A 200 -6.67 6.27 16.08
N TRP A 201 -5.90 7.33 16.33
CA TRP A 201 -6.01 8.62 15.61
C TRP A 201 -5.11 8.71 14.35
N VAL A 202 -4.20 7.76 14.13
CA VAL A 202 -3.31 7.75 12.96
C VAL A 202 -3.98 7.02 11.80
N HIS A 203 -4.35 7.76 10.78
CA HIS A 203 -4.91 7.20 9.56
C HIS A 203 -3.83 6.57 8.67
N LYS A 204 -4.16 5.50 7.96
CA LYS A 204 -3.28 4.91 6.96
C LYS A 204 -3.18 5.80 5.74
N THR A 205 -2.03 5.73 5.05
CA THR A 205 -1.65 6.64 3.95
C THR A 205 -2.03 6.12 2.56
N ASP A 206 -2.95 5.18 2.43
CA ASP A 206 -3.30 4.66 1.10
C ASP A 206 -4.28 5.59 0.39
N GLU A 207 -3.88 6.05 -0.80
CA GLU A 207 -4.74 6.82 -1.69
C GLU A 207 -5.41 5.88 -2.69
N GLU A 208 -6.67 6.16 -3.05
CA GLU A 208 -7.37 5.39 -4.08
C GLU A 208 -6.75 5.63 -5.45
N ARG A 209 -6.85 4.64 -6.32
CA ARG A 209 -6.41 4.76 -7.71
C ARG A 209 -7.50 5.40 -8.56
N ILE A 210 -7.11 6.29 -9.45
CA ILE A 210 -8.04 6.96 -10.37
C ILE A 210 -8.86 5.97 -11.22
N GLU A 211 -8.27 4.82 -11.53
CA GLU A 211 -8.93 3.76 -12.28
C GLU A 211 -10.20 3.23 -11.58
N ASN A 212 -10.29 3.36 -10.26
CA ASN A 212 -11.46 3.00 -9.46
C ASN A 212 -12.46 4.14 -9.30
N LEU A 213 -12.18 5.32 -9.84
CA LEU A 213 -12.94 6.57 -9.65
C LEU A 213 -13.30 7.23 -10.99
N PRO A 214 -13.83 6.49 -11.98
CA PRO A 214 -14.07 7.04 -13.32
C PRO A 214 -15.05 8.23 -13.32
N TYR A 215 -15.91 8.33 -12.32
CA TYR A 215 -16.86 9.44 -12.18
C TYR A 215 -16.19 10.81 -11.98
N LEU A 216 -14.95 10.85 -11.47
CA LEU A 216 -14.22 12.09 -11.24
C LEU A 216 -13.92 12.86 -12.53
N PHE A 217 -13.81 12.18 -13.68
CA PHE A 217 -13.62 12.82 -14.98
C PHE A 217 -14.83 13.67 -15.42
N ASN A 218 -16.00 13.44 -14.84
CA ASN A 218 -17.21 14.23 -15.08
C ASN A 218 -17.39 15.38 -14.08
N GLU A 219 -16.50 15.51 -13.09
CA GLU A 219 -16.55 16.57 -12.10
C GLU A 219 -15.61 17.72 -12.47
N LYS A 220 -16.06 18.95 -12.19
CA LYS A 220 -15.22 20.17 -12.34
C LYS A 220 -14.53 20.50 -11.02
N THR A 221 -13.85 19.53 -10.44
CA THR A 221 -13.12 19.72 -9.19
C THR A 221 -11.70 20.17 -9.46
N HIS A 222 -11.21 21.11 -8.67
CA HIS A 222 -9.84 21.59 -8.70
C HIS A 222 -8.97 20.81 -7.72
N TRP A 223 -7.77 20.47 -8.16
CA TRP A 223 -6.85 19.59 -7.43
C TRP A 223 -5.47 20.20 -7.29
N ILE A 224 -4.82 19.99 -6.17
CA ILE A 224 -3.37 20.17 -6.05
C ILE A 224 -2.71 18.87 -6.47
N ALA A 225 -1.86 18.94 -7.50
CA ALA A 225 -1.07 17.83 -7.99
C ALA A 225 0.31 17.80 -7.33
N THR A 226 0.65 16.68 -6.68
CA THR A 226 1.96 16.50 -6.03
C THR A 226 2.65 15.25 -6.57
N GLU A 227 3.98 15.29 -6.66
CA GLU A 227 4.74 14.13 -7.12
C GLU A 227 4.59 12.95 -6.17
N LYS A 228 4.28 11.79 -6.72
CA LYS A 228 4.30 10.52 -5.99
C LYS A 228 5.71 9.94 -6.00
N ILE A 229 6.26 9.74 -4.80
CA ILE A 229 7.59 9.16 -4.58
C ILE A 229 7.45 7.66 -4.32
N ASP A 230 8.29 6.85 -4.96
CA ASP A 230 8.41 5.41 -4.71
C ASP A 230 9.36 5.15 -3.55
N GLY A 231 8.82 4.80 -2.42
CA GLY A 231 9.59 4.59 -1.20
C GLY A 231 8.82 3.75 -0.19
N SER A 232 8.96 4.09 1.07
CA SER A 232 8.27 3.45 2.18
C SER A 232 7.54 4.48 3.01
N SER A 233 6.22 4.34 3.10
CA SER A 233 5.38 5.25 3.88
C SER A 233 5.82 5.29 5.33
N THR A 234 6.12 6.48 5.82
CA THR A 234 6.60 6.78 7.16
C THR A 234 5.67 7.79 7.82
N THR A 235 5.27 7.51 9.04
CA THR A 235 4.39 8.38 9.82
C THR A 235 5.04 8.73 11.15
N PHE A 236 5.09 10.02 11.46
CA PHE A 236 5.47 10.56 12.75
C PHE A 236 4.25 11.19 13.39
N SER A 237 3.94 10.81 14.62
CA SER A 237 2.76 11.33 15.32
C SER A 237 3.07 11.60 16.77
N ILE A 238 2.53 12.71 17.30
CA ILE A 238 2.60 13.04 18.70
C ILE A 238 1.21 13.30 19.27
N LYS A 239 0.94 12.77 20.45
CA LYS A 239 -0.29 13.02 21.20
C LYS A 239 0.03 13.73 22.51
N ARG A 240 -0.73 14.76 22.81
CA ARG A 240 -0.60 15.54 24.03
C ARG A 240 -0.88 14.68 25.26
N GLY A 241 0.01 14.75 26.24
CA GLY A 241 -0.19 14.11 27.53
C GLY A 241 -1.28 14.82 28.33
N LYS A 242 -2.18 14.07 28.97
CA LYS A 242 -3.21 14.63 29.87
C LYS A 242 -2.70 14.73 31.30
N GLY A 243 -2.90 15.89 31.92
CA GLY A 243 -2.44 16.17 33.28
C GLY A 243 -0.91 16.11 33.39
N PHE A 244 -0.39 15.29 34.29
CA PHE A 244 1.07 15.10 34.48
C PHE A 244 1.73 14.10 33.53
N ARG A 245 0.99 13.53 32.57
CA ARG A 245 1.55 12.58 31.60
C ARG A 245 2.34 13.30 30.52
N LYS A 246 3.48 12.72 30.14
CA LYS A 246 4.28 13.20 29.01
C LYS A 246 3.55 13.00 27.68
N ASN A 247 3.88 13.80 26.69
CA ASN A 247 3.46 13.59 25.31
C ASN A 247 3.92 12.21 24.84
N GLN A 248 3.16 11.61 23.94
CA GLN A 248 3.44 10.29 23.37
C GLN A 248 3.84 10.45 21.91
N PHE A 249 5.08 10.14 21.60
CA PHE A 249 5.62 10.17 20.24
C PHE A 249 5.61 8.77 19.63
N TYR A 250 5.22 8.69 18.36
CA TYR A 250 5.12 7.45 17.59
C TYR A 250 5.82 7.59 16.24
N VAL A 251 6.59 6.57 15.88
CA VAL A 251 7.14 6.36 14.56
C VAL A 251 6.47 5.12 13.98
N CYS A 252 5.88 5.23 12.79
CA CYS A 252 5.16 4.11 12.18
C CYS A 252 5.62 3.92 10.73
N SER A 253 5.73 2.67 10.31
CA SER A 253 5.68 2.30 8.90
C SER A 253 4.22 2.29 8.43
N ARG A 254 3.93 1.82 7.22
CA ARG A 254 2.55 1.74 6.71
C ARG A 254 1.57 0.97 7.63
N ASN A 255 2.06 -0.06 8.35
CA ASN A 255 1.18 -0.97 9.11
C ASN A 255 1.70 -1.30 10.51
N VAL A 256 2.87 -0.84 10.89
CA VAL A 256 3.54 -1.25 12.14
C VAL A 256 4.13 -0.04 12.84
N VAL A 257 3.96 0.02 14.16
CA VAL A 257 4.64 1.00 15.01
C VAL A 257 6.10 0.59 15.16
N MET A 258 7.04 1.49 14.86
CA MET A 258 8.50 1.29 14.84
C MET A 258 9.14 2.02 16.03
N ASP A 259 8.67 1.71 17.24
CA ASP A 259 9.01 2.42 18.48
C ASP A 259 10.35 1.99 19.12
N LYS A 260 11.05 0.99 18.54
CA LYS A 260 12.30 0.46 19.10
C LYS A 260 13.30 0.13 18.00
N PRO A 261 14.60 0.42 18.23
CA PRO A 261 15.66 0.13 17.23
C PRO A 261 15.82 -1.37 16.90
N ASP A 262 15.55 -2.25 17.86
CA ASP A 262 15.64 -3.70 17.71
C ASP A 262 14.38 -4.35 17.12
N LYS A 263 13.36 -3.56 16.82
CA LYS A 263 12.14 -4.06 16.20
C LYS A 263 12.42 -4.54 14.78
N PRO A 264 11.96 -5.72 14.38
CA PRO A 264 12.17 -6.24 13.04
C PRO A 264 11.68 -5.23 11.99
N CYS A 265 12.61 -4.69 11.23
CA CYS A 265 12.37 -3.87 10.07
C CYS A 265 12.65 -4.70 8.80
N PHE A 266 11.97 -4.39 7.71
CA PHE A 266 12.24 -5.01 6.41
C PHE A 266 13.65 -4.67 5.89
N TYR A 267 14.11 -3.47 6.20
CA TYR A 267 15.40 -2.95 5.78
C TYR A 267 16.49 -3.33 6.79
N ASP A 268 17.75 -3.39 6.35
CA ASP A 268 18.90 -3.72 7.20
C ASP A 268 19.01 -2.78 8.40
N ASN A 269 18.70 -1.49 8.19
CA ASN A 269 18.55 -0.48 9.22
C ASN A 269 17.09 -0.06 9.39
N ASN A 270 16.72 0.44 10.56
CA ASN A 270 15.39 1.00 10.78
C ASN A 270 15.29 2.41 10.19
N ILE A 271 15.06 2.48 8.87
CA ILE A 271 14.98 3.74 8.11
C ILE A 271 13.93 4.72 8.66
N TYR A 272 12.91 4.23 9.35
CA TYR A 272 11.86 5.06 9.94
C TYR A 272 12.38 5.84 11.15
N LEU A 273 13.15 5.17 12.04
CA LEU A 273 13.79 5.82 13.18
C LEU A 273 14.96 6.70 12.72
N GLU A 274 15.68 6.28 11.69
CA GLU A 274 16.73 7.09 11.06
C GLU A 274 16.18 8.45 10.60
N MET A 275 15.03 8.48 9.93
CA MET A 275 14.39 9.72 9.50
C MET A 275 13.83 10.53 10.69
N ALA A 276 13.32 9.83 11.73
CA ALA A 276 12.88 10.51 12.96
C ALA A 276 14.02 11.27 13.63
N GLU A 277 15.21 10.67 13.66
CA GLU A 277 16.43 11.26 14.22
C GLU A 277 16.99 12.38 13.31
N LYS A 278 17.16 12.09 12.00
CA LYS A 278 17.67 13.03 11.00
C LYS A 278 16.93 14.38 11.01
N TYR A 279 15.61 14.33 11.16
CA TYR A 279 14.74 15.52 11.13
C TYR A 279 14.27 15.98 12.51
N HIS A 280 14.80 15.41 13.60
CA HIS A 280 14.39 15.74 14.98
C HIS A 280 12.88 15.74 15.18
N MET A 281 12.17 14.74 14.62
CA MET A 281 10.71 14.74 14.48
C MET A 281 9.96 14.85 15.81
N GLU A 282 10.46 14.27 16.90
CA GLU A 282 9.84 14.42 18.22
C GLU A 282 9.87 15.85 18.73
N GLU A 283 11.03 16.54 18.53
CA GLU A 283 11.18 17.93 18.91
C GLU A 283 10.31 18.84 18.04
N VAL A 284 10.31 18.63 16.71
CA VAL A 284 9.48 19.37 15.75
C VAL A 284 8.01 19.26 16.13
N LEU A 285 7.50 18.03 16.30
CA LEU A 285 6.09 17.82 16.64
C LEU A 285 5.75 18.35 18.04
N THR A 286 6.69 18.35 18.99
CA THR A 286 6.50 18.98 20.30
C THR A 286 6.38 20.50 20.17
N LYS A 287 7.23 21.15 19.36
CA LYS A 287 7.13 22.59 19.06
C LYS A 287 5.79 22.92 18.39
N MET A 288 5.35 22.08 17.45
CA MET A 288 4.04 22.25 16.79
C MET A 288 2.87 22.12 17.79
N LEU A 289 2.89 21.14 18.71
CA LEU A 289 1.87 21.04 19.75
C LEU A 289 1.82 22.29 20.63
N ASN A 290 2.97 22.92 20.91
CA ASN A 290 3.01 24.15 21.68
C ASN A 290 2.48 25.36 20.89
N LYS A 291 2.74 25.40 19.57
CA LYS A 291 2.21 26.45 18.67
C LYS A 291 0.69 26.31 18.46
N TYR A 292 0.17 25.10 18.49
CA TYR A 292 -1.26 24.78 18.28
C TYR A 292 -1.86 24.13 19.55
N PRO A 293 -2.16 24.94 20.58
CA PRO A 293 -2.62 24.42 21.88
C PRO A 293 -3.98 23.69 21.82
N GLU A 294 -4.80 23.97 20.81
CA GLU A 294 -6.07 23.31 20.51
C GLU A 294 -5.90 21.90 19.93
N ALA A 295 -4.70 21.54 19.47
CA ALA A 295 -4.44 20.22 18.95
C ALA A 295 -4.18 19.20 20.08
N ASP A 296 -4.98 18.13 20.13
CA ASP A 296 -4.73 16.99 21.00
C ASP A 296 -3.59 16.09 20.44
N TRP A 297 -3.50 16.02 19.13
CA TRP A 297 -2.45 15.29 18.42
C TRP A 297 -2.13 15.93 17.07
N ILE A 298 -0.90 15.72 16.61
CA ILE A 298 -0.39 16.15 15.31
C ILE A 298 0.32 14.96 14.65
N THR A 299 0.12 14.80 13.36
CA THR A 299 0.71 13.73 12.56
C THR A 299 1.31 14.30 11.28
N ILE A 300 2.58 13.96 11.02
CA ILE A 300 3.27 14.18 9.73
C ILE A 300 3.40 12.82 9.06
N GLN A 301 2.94 12.71 7.82
CA GLN A 301 3.10 11.53 6.99
C GLN A 301 3.89 11.89 5.74
N GLY A 302 4.77 10.99 5.33
CA GLY A 302 5.62 11.19 4.17
C GLY A 302 6.17 9.88 3.63
N GLU A 303 7.04 9.99 2.67
CA GLU A 303 7.73 8.88 2.04
C GLU A 303 9.21 8.92 2.40
N THR A 304 9.73 7.83 2.96
CA THR A 304 11.17 7.58 3.08
C THR A 304 11.63 6.88 1.82
N TYR A 305 12.65 7.42 1.15
CA TYR A 305 13.12 6.93 -0.13
C TYR A 305 14.66 6.99 -0.22
N GLY A 306 15.22 6.44 -1.28
CA GLY A 306 16.67 6.42 -1.52
C GLY A 306 17.25 5.01 -1.61
N ALA A 307 18.53 4.86 -1.36
CA ALA A 307 19.29 3.63 -1.58
C ALA A 307 18.69 2.42 -0.83
N GLY A 308 18.31 1.36 -1.56
CA GLY A 308 17.83 0.10 -0.97
C GLY A 308 16.43 0.14 -0.34
N VAL A 309 15.70 1.27 -0.41
CA VAL A 309 14.33 1.36 0.14
C VAL A 309 13.35 0.64 -0.77
N GLN A 310 13.40 0.92 -2.06
CA GLN A 310 12.67 0.20 -3.11
C GLN A 310 13.62 -0.19 -4.25
N ARG A 311 13.08 -0.52 -5.43
CA ARG A 311 13.92 -0.84 -6.59
C ARG A 311 14.58 0.40 -7.22
N ARG A 312 14.06 1.58 -6.93
CA ARG A 312 14.60 2.86 -7.39
C ARG A 312 15.32 3.55 -6.24
N ASP A 313 16.60 3.86 -6.44
CA ASP A 313 17.46 4.51 -5.46
C ASP A 313 17.48 6.04 -5.56
N TYR A 314 16.80 6.62 -6.57
CA TYR A 314 16.81 8.07 -6.85
C TYR A 314 18.21 8.66 -7.03
N SER A 315 19.17 7.84 -7.49
CA SER A 315 20.59 8.21 -7.62
C SER A 315 21.22 8.66 -6.29
N MET A 316 20.67 8.20 -5.17
CA MET A 316 21.11 8.53 -3.82
C MET A 316 21.93 7.39 -3.22
N LYS A 317 22.87 7.73 -2.32
CA LYS A 317 23.62 6.76 -1.52
C LYS A 317 23.00 6.54 -0.15
N ASP A 318 22.25 7.51 0.33
CA ASP A 318 21.62 7.55 1.65
C ASP A 318 20.08 7.56 1.51
N HIS A 319 19.40 7.67 2.64
CA HIS A 319 17.96 7.81 2.71
C HIS A 319 17.55 9.26 2.93
N ASP A 320 16.38 9.59 2.43
CA ASP A 320 15.74 10.87 2.69
C ASP A 320 14.23 10.72 2.91
N PHE A 321 13.60 11.78 3.38
CA PHE A 321 12.16 11.82 3.69
C PHE A 321 11.55 13.07 3.07
N LYS A 322 10.33 12.92 2.53
CA LYS A 322 9.51 14.05 2.09
C LYS A 322 8.09 13.90 2.61
N ALA A 323 7.62 14.94 3.32
CA ALA A 323 6.26 14.98 3.85
C ALA A 323 5.23 15.18 2.72
N PHE A 324 4.09 14.53 2.84
CA PHE A 324 2.95 14.70 1.94
C PHE A 324 1.62 14.96 2.67
N ASN A 325 1.55 14.75 3.98
CA ASN A 325 0.41 15.11 4.82
C ASN A 325 0.88 15.73 6.15
N LEU A 326 0.18 16.80 6.55
CA LEU A 326 0.13 17.30 7.91
C LEU A 326 -1.32 17.21 8.38
N ILE A 327 -1.57 16.53 9.49
CA ILE A 327 -2.92 16.28 10.00
C ILE A 327 -2.95 16.66 11.47
N MET A 328 -3.93 17.46 11.87
CA MET A 328 -4.15 17.87 13.26
C MET A 328 -5.55 17.49 13.72
N SER A 329 -5.69 17.21 15.00
CA SER A 329 -6.96 16.71 15.57
C SER A 329 -8.16 17.64 15.37
N HIS A 330 -7.92 18.94 15.30
CA HIS A 330 -8.98 19.97 15.24
C HIS A 330 -9.26 20.50 13.83
N THR A 331 -8.27 20.43 12.92
CA THR A 331 -8.41 20.94 11.53
C THR A 331 -8.48 19.84 10.48
N GLY A 332 -8.12 18.60 10.86
CA GLY A 332 -7.96 17.52 9.89
C GLY A 332 -6.68 17.65 9.06
N ARG A 333 -6.70 17.14 7.83
CA ARG A 333 -5.58 17.20 6.89
C ARG A 333 -5.47 18.60 6.29
N TRP A 334 -4.28 19.13 6.34
CA TRP A 334 -3.98 20.43 5.75
C TRP A 334 -3.87 20.35 4.23
N ASN A 335 -4.22 21.45 3.57
CA ASN A 335 -3.92 21.67 2.16
C ASN A 335 -2.40 21.55 1.91
N SER A 336 -2.01 21.00 0.75
CA SER A 336 -0.60 20.71 0.45
C SER A 336 0.28 21.96 0.38
N GLU A 337 -0.26 23.09 -0.06
CA GLU A 337 0.45 24.37 -0.11
C GLU A 337 0.74 24.89 1.30
N HIS A 338 -0.29 25.02 2.14
CA HIS A 338 -0.15 25.48 3.52
C HIS A 338 0.71 24.53 4.34
N MET A 339 0.57 23.21 4.13
CA MET A 339 1.44 22.21 4.76
C MET A 339 2.91 22.47 4.40
N LYS A 340 3.19 22.70 3.10
CA LYS A 340 4.55 22.94 2.62
C LYS A 340 5.13 24.20 3.22
N GLU A 341 4.38 25.30 3.23
CA GLU A 341 4.79 26.54 3.86
C GLU A 341 5.13 26.36 5.34
N GLU A 342 4.28 25.69 6.09
CA GLU A 342 4.48 25.43 7.52
C GLU A 342 5.71 24.55 7.77
N LEU A 343 5.82 23.41 7.07
CA LEU A 343 6.86 22.43 7.33
C LEU A 343 8.24 22.87 6.83
N GLU A 344 8.33 23.43 5.61
CA GLU A 344 9.62 23.83 5.03
C GLU A 344 10.17 25.12 5.66
N ASN A 345 9.33 26.15 5.84
CA ASN A 345 9.79 27.45 6.29
C ASN A 345 10.08 27.51 7.79
N PHE A 346 9.29 26.80 8.61
CA PHE A 346 9.41 26.91 10.07
C PHE A 346 10.14 25.73 10.72
N TYR A 347 10.07 24.53 10.09
CA TYR A 347 10.62 23.30 10.69
C TYR A 347 11.67 22.63 9.83
N HIS A 348 11.94 23.14 8.63
CA HIS A 348 12.92 22.60 7.67
C HIS A 348 12.67 21.12 7.32
N ILE A 349 11.39 20.69 7.33
CA ILE A 349 10.96 19.37 6.90
C ILE A 349 10.63 19.44 5.41
N PRO A 350 11.38 18.74 4.54
CA PRO A 350 11.12 18.80 3.11
C PRO A 350 9.80 18.13 2.75
N CYS A 351 9.08 18.72 1.80
CA CYS A 351 7.82 18.21 1.30
C CYS A 351 7.95 17.63 -0.12
N VAL A 352 6.99 16.80 -0.51
CA VAL A 352 6.90 16.33 -1.89
C VAL A 352 6.73 17.51 -2.85
N PRO A 353 7.31 17.47 -4.06
CA PRO A 353 7.16 18.54 -5.03
C PRO A 353 5.68 18.77 -5.39
N ILE A 354 5.24 20.02 -5.30
CA ILE A 354 3.97 20.44 -5.88
C ILE A 354 4.23 20.69 -7.37
N LEU A 355 3.41 20.06 -8.22
CA LEU A 355 3.50 20.12 -9.66
C LEU A 355 2.52 21.14 -10.25
N ASP A 356 1.33 21.23 -9.63
CA ASP A 356 0.28 22.16 -10.00
C ASP A 356 -0.58 22.45 -8.77
N LEU A 357 -0.94 23.71 -8.57
CA LEU A 357 -1.76 24.16 -7.44
C LEU A 357 -3.27 24.20 -7.77
N ASP A 358 -3.63 24.15 -9.05
CA ASP A 358 -5.02 24.32 -9.51
C ASP A 358 -5.33 23.43 -10.74
N TYR A 359 -4.98 22.16 -10.65
CA TYR A 359 -5.15 21.20 -11.72
C TYR A 359 -6.60 20.78 -11.89
N THR A 360 -7.08 20.77 -13.12
CA THR A 360 -8.39 20.20 -13.51
C THR A 360 -8.17 18.93 -14.30
N LEU A 361 -8.94 17.88 -13.99
CA LEU A 361 -8.83 16.61 -14.71
C LEU A 361 -9.17 16.78 -16.19
N PRO A 362 -8.42 16.11 -17.09
CA PRO A 362 -8.74 16.06 -18.50
C PRO A 362 -10.02 15.25 -18.76
N ALA A 363 -10.42 15.09 -20.00
CA ALA A 363 -11.63 14.36 -20.36
C ALA A 363 -11.50 12.84 -20.16
N THR A 364 -10.30 12.31 -20.27
CA THR A 364 -10.04 10.86 -20.26
C THR A 364 -8.90 10.45 -19.34
N LEU A 365 -8.91 9.19 -18.93
CA LEU A 365 -7.83 8.58 -18.16
C LEU A 365 -6.51 8.54 -18.96
N ASP A 366 -6.58 8.34 -20.26
CA ASP A 366 -5.37 8.24 -21.08
C ASP A 366 -4.68 9.61 -21.19
N GLU A 367 -5.42 10.70 -21.34
CA GLU A 367 -4.86 12.05 -21.27
C GLU A 367 -4.23 12.34 -19.90
N LEU A 368 -4.85 11.86 -18.81
CA LEU A 368 -4.26 12.00 -17.47
C LEU A 368 -2.95 11.20 -17.33
N ARG A 369 -2.87 10.00 -17.90
CA ARG A 369 -1.66 9.20 -17.94
C ARG A 369 -0.55 9.85 -18.76
N GLU A 370 -0.90 10.45 -19.90
CA GLU A 370 0.03 11.24 -20.70
C GLU A 370 0.58 12.43 -19.90
N TYR A 371 -0.26 13.14 -19.15
CA TYR A 371 0.19 14.20 -18.25
C TYR A 371 1.14 13.67 -17.16
N VAL A 372 0.83 12.53 -16.55
CA VAL A 372 1.70 11.90 -15.55
C VAL A 372 3.08 11.57 -16.12
N ASP A 373 3.14 11.11 -17.37
CA ASP A 373 4.38 10.69 -18.05
C ASP A 373 5.10 11.85 -18.77
N SER A 374 4.46 13.03 -18.91
CA SER A 374 4.97 14.14 -19.75
C SER A 374 6.26 14.78 -19.24
N GLU A 375 6.45 14.76 -17.92
CA GLU A 375 7.63 15.35 -17.28
C GLU A 375 8.34 14.36 -16.35
N PRO A 376 9.66 14.48 -16.23
CA PRO A 376 10.43 13.66 -15.29
C PRO A 376 10.16 14.06 -13.83
N SER A 377 10.62 13.21 -12.91
CA SER A 377 10.65 13.47 -11.48
C SER A 377 11.42 14.74 -11.16
N LYS A 378 10.88 15.57 -10.29
CA LYS A 378 11.56 16.78 -9.78
C LYS A 378 12.66 16.46 -8.76
N ILE A 379 12.85 15.17 -8.41
CA ILE A 379 13.86 14.74 -7.44
C ILE A 379 15.18 14.40 -8.14
N ASP A 380 15.13 13.59 -9.21
CA ASP A 380 16.32 13.05 -9.87
C ASP A 380 16.28 13.15 -11.40
N ASN A 381 15.32 13.88 -11.95
CA ASN A 381 15.14 14.08 -13.38
C ASN A 381 14.99 12.78 -14.22
N GLN A 382 14.53 11.68 -13.58
CA GLN A 382 14.20 10.43 -14.25
C GLN A 382 12.68 10.20 -14.29
N MET A 383 12.25 9.05 -14.82
CA MET A 383 10.82 8.71 -14.88
C MET A 383 10.16 8.80 -13.51
N ARG A 384 9.10 9.57 -13.40
CA ARG A 384 8.28 9.74 -12.18
C ARG A 384 7.40 8.52 -11.96
N GLU A 385 7.16 8.12 -10.70
CA GLU A 385 6.24 7.02 -10.37
C GLU A 385 4.80 7.37 -10.70
N GLY A 386 4.40 8.59 -10.40
CA GLY A 386 3.02 9.05 -10.58
C GLY A 386 2.78 10.40 -9.95
N ILE A 387 1.51 10.73 -9.82
CA ILE A 387 1.02 11.97 -9.20
C ILE A 387 -0.08 11.60 -8.18
N VAL A 388 -0.08 12.30 -7.06
CA VAL A 388 -1.18 12.30 -6.09
C VAL A 388 -1.91 13.62 -6.20
N PHE A 389 -3.22 13.53 -6.36
CA PHE A 389 -4.12 14.67 -6.46
C PHE A 389 -4.91 14.81 -5.16
N ARG A 390 -4.97 16.02 -4.62
CA ARG A 390 -5.73 16.35 -3.41
C ARG A 390 -6.64 17.54 -3.70
N SER A 391 -7.90 17.45 -3.29
CA SER A 391 -8.82 18.61 -3.38
C SER A 391 -8.31 19.78 -2.55
N LEU A 392 -8.67 21.01 -2.93
CA LEU A 392 -8.19 22.23 -2.26
C LEU A 392 -8.56 22.27 -0.76
N ASP A 393 -9.67 21.63 -0.37
CA ASP A 393 -10.08 21.47 1.02
C ASP A 393 -9.35 20.34 1.78
N GLY A 394 -8.47 19.57 1.11
CA GLY A 394 -7.73 18.47 1.67
C GLY A 394 -8.55 17.20 1.98
N VAL A 395 -9.86 17.18 1.68
CA VAL A 395 -10.75 16.08 2.05
C VAL A 395 -10.61 14.88 1.11
N ARG A 396 -10.72 15.13 -0.21
CA ARG A 396 -10.64 14.08 -1.23
C ARG A 396 -9.24 13.95 -1.79
N SER A 397 -8.86 12.73 -2.12
CA SER A 397 -7.57 12.45 -2.74
C SER A 397 -7.60 11.17 -3.56
N PHE A 398 -6.75 11.11 -4.57
CA PHE A 398 -6.51 9.91 -5.36
C PHE A 398 -5.09 9.94 -5.95
N LYS A 399 -4.65 8.80 -6.49
CA LYS A 399 -3.36 8.71 -7.19
C LYS A 399 -3.55 8.23 -8.63
N CYS A 400 -2.73 8.76 -9.53
CA CYS A 400 -2.51 8.22 -10.86
C CYS A 400 -1.06 7.75 -10.94
N VAL A 401 -0.86 6.44 -11.11
CA VAL A 401 0.47 5.83 -11.17
C VAL A 401 0.78 5.46 -12.60
N SER A 402 1.97 5.84 -13.09
CA SER A 402 2.42 5.55 -14.45
C SER A 402 2.50 4.03 -14.69
N PRO A 403 1.77 3.47 -15.67
CA PRO A 403 1.93 2.08 -16.06
C PRO A 403 3.35 1.78 -16.59
N ASN A 404 3.98 2.73 -17.26
CA ASN A 404 5.35 2.61 -17.78
C ASN A 404 6.36 2.49 -16.64
N TYR A 405 6.18 3.27 -15.56
CA TYR A 405 6.99 3.16 -14.35
C TYR A 405 6.84 1.78 -13.71
N LEU A 406 5.60 1.30 -13.54
CA LEU A 406 5.34 -0.01 -12.94
C LEU A 406 5.97 -1.14 -13.76
N ILE A 407 5.91 -1.08 -15.09
CA ILE A 407 6.55 -2.06 -15.96
C ILE A 407 8.07 -2.03 -15.80
N LYS A 408 8.67 -0.83 -15.73
CA LYS A 408 10.13 -0.67 -15.64
C LYS A 408 10.69 -1.12 -14.28
N TYR A 409 10.06 -0.71 -13.17
CA TYR A 409 10.60 -0.89 -11.82
C TYR A 409 9.94 -2.01 -11.03
N HIS A 410 8.69 -2.38 -11.33
CA HIS A 410 7.92 -3.36 -10.57
C HIS A 410 7.42 -4.55 -11.40
N GLY A 411 7.71 -4.55 -12.71
CA GLY A 411 7.37 -5.59 -13.68
C GLY A 411 8.02 -6.97 -13.47
#